data_568a5603f28ce7470949403a6b97a1e9
#
_entry.id   568a5603f28ce7470949403a6b97a1e9
#
_cell.length_a   1.000
_cell.length_b   1.000
_cell.length_c   1.000
_cell.angle_alpha   90.00
_cell.angle_beta   90.00
_cell.angle_gamma   90.00
#
_symmetry.space_group_name_H-M   'P 1'
#
loop_
_entity.id
_entity.type
_entity.pdbx_description
1 polymer ?
#
loop_
_entity_poly.entity_id
_entity_poly.type
_entity_poly.pdbx_seq_one_letter_code
_entity_poly.pdbx_strand_id
1 'polypeptide(L)'
;MILPGPGAAHDYTIAVDSSLQRLSVVARFSGPVDVIRADSSYARRFLDRATDCSGRRILKTSGRRLRVPQGGVHCLKYEVDLRAAATVSRMQTLLDPANVVVSPTLWMWRPPLQGDDEIRVRFELPAGINVSVPWQRIDAASNRYSFGASPRSGDAIAVFGDFASATERVAGANLRIVVLRSGNAIEISPLIDWVRATAENVALAYGRFPNPAARVVLIPVTDNPWGGDSAIPFGRVVRDGGETIELLINEHHPIDEYYDEWTPTHEFSHLLLPYLKREQRWIAEGFATYYQNVLLARAGRYSAEQAWEKLVAGLERGRDSAPNLSPNEAAADGIRNARMKIYWSGVALALMADAELRRRSDGAESLDSVLGRLQQCCLPSDHSWTGRELFAKLDTLVAEPLFLDLYRQYADTPGFPDARPLLEQLGVRSSRQSVRLSNDAPLAWIRRDLVNVPADRDTAASAPQ
;
A
#
# COMPACT_ATOMS: atom_id res chain seq x y z
N MET A 1 21.18 -20.16 -22.65
CA MET A 1 20.41 -19.50 -21.58
C MET A 1 21.18 -19.80 -20.30
N ILE A 2 21.94 -18.82 -19.78
CA ILE A 2 22.71 -18.97 -18.53
C ILE A 2 21.66 -18.81 -17.43
N LEU A 3 21.45 -19.86 -16.62
CA LEU A 3 20.63 -19.77 -15.42
C LEU A 3 21.24 -18.69 -14.51
N PRO A 4 20.48 -17.74 -13.99
CA PRO A 4 21.00 -16.81 -13.02
C PRO A 4 21.56 -17.59 -11.81
N GLY A 5 22.77 -17.25 -11.39
CA GLY A 5 23.35 -17.82 -10.17
C GLY A 5 22.48 -17.43 -8.95
N PRO A 6 22.63 -18.15 -7.82
CA PRO A 6 21.92 -17.80 -6.61
C PRO A 6 22.22 -16.35 -6.22
N GLY A 7 21.17 -15.58 -5.87
CA GLY A 7 21.30 -14.19 -5.45
C GLY A 7 22.24 -14.01 -4.25
N ALA A 8 22.81 -12.83 -4.10
CA ALA A 8 23.67 -12.50 -2.98
C ALA A 8 22.86 -12.37 -1.69
N ALA A 9 23.27 -13.04 -0.62
CA ALA A 9 22.67 -12.90 0.70
C ALA A 9 23.58 -12.07 1.61
N HIS A 10 23.03 -11.01 2.22
CA HIS A 10 23.76 -10.11 3.13
C HIS A 10 23.13 -10.14 4.52
N ASP A 11 23.96 -10.29 5.54
CA ASP A 11 23.52 -10.42 6.93
C ASP A 11 23.76 -9.12 7.70
N TYR A 12 22.73 -8.60 8.34
CA TYR A 12 22.73 -7.42 9.18
C TYR A 12 22.37 -7.77 10.61
N THR A 13 23.19 -7.33 11.57
CA THR A 13 22.85 -7.32 12.99
C THR A 13 22.72 -5.87 13.42
N ILE A 14 21.57 -5.52 13.99
CA ILE A 14 21.20 -4.16 14.38
C ILE A 14 20.87 -4.17 15.88
N ALA A 15 21.70 -3.48 16.65
CA ALA A 15 21.46 -3.28 18.06
C ALA A 15 20.92 -1.87 18.32
N VAL A 16 19.98 -1.77 19.24
CA VAL A 16 19.38 -0.52 19.70
C VAL A 16 19.76 -0.32 21.17
N ASP A 17 20.11 0.88 21.58
CA ASP A 17 20.30 1.17 23.01
C ASP A 17 18.97 1.31 23.76
N SER A 18 18.98 1.15 25.09
CA SER A 18 17.79 1.22 25.93
C SER A 18 17.14 2.62 25.97
N SER A 19 17.86 3.66 25.57
CA SER A 19 17.34 5.04 25.51
C SER A 19 16.77 5.41 24.13
N LEU A 20 16.84 4.49 23.16
CA LEU A 20 16.45 4.72 21.77
C LEU A 20 17.17 5.90 21.11
N GLN A 21 18.39 6.18 21.54
CA GLN A 21 19.20 7.27 20.98
C GLN A 21 20.01 6.80 19.78
N ARG A 22 20.45 5.53 19.76
CA ARG A 22 21.45 5.05 18.82
C ARG A 22 21.13 3.67 18.27
N LEU A 23 21.39 3.51 16.96
CA LEU A 23 21.51 2.22 16.31
C LEU A 23 22.97 1.90 16.05
N SER A 24 23.40 0.68 16.41
CA SER A 24 24.68 0.10 16.04
C SER A 24 24.46 -1.02 15.05
N VAL A 25 25.04 -0.93 13.87
CA VAL A 25 24.82 -1.87 12.77
C VAL A 25 26.11 -2.56 12.38
N VAL A 26 26.05 -3.88 12.24
CA VAL A 26 27.09 -4.72 11.65
C VAL A 26 26.51 -5.41 10.42
N ALA A 27 27.00 -5.05 9.23
CA ALA A 27 26.65 -5.67 7.98
C ALA A 27 27.77 -6.57 7.48
N ARG A 28 27.44 -7.84 7.16
CA ARG A 28 28.34 -8.83 6.54
C ARG A 28 27.82 -9.14 5.15
N PHE A 29 28.71 -9.03 4.16
CA PHE A 29 28.36 -9.22 2.77
C PHE A 29 28.83 -10.59 2.28
N SER A 30 28.07 -11.24 1.41
CA SER A 30 28.42 -12.54 0.81
C SER A 30 29.67 -12.48 -0.07
N GLY A 31 30.06 -11.30 -0.53
CA GLY A 31 31.27 -11.00 -1.30
C GLY A 31 31.73 -9.57 -1.06
N PRO A 32 32.85 -9.12 -1.65
CA PRO A 32 33.29 -7.74 -1.55
C PRO A 32 32.30 -6.81 -2.26
N VAL A 33 31.86 -5.74 -1.58
CA VAL A 33 30.96 -4.73 -2.16
C VAL A 33 31.69 -3.41 -2.34
N ASP A 34 31.57 -2.86 -3.56
CA ASP A 34 32.20 -1.59 -3.94
C ASP A 34 31.29 -0.40 -3.78
N VAL A 35 29.97 -0.64 -3.72
CA VAL A 35 28.95 0.39 -3.61
C VAL A 35 28.07 0.13 -2.41
N ILE A 36 28.10 1.04 -1.44
CA ILE A 36 27.17 1.07 -0.30
C ILE A 36 26.47 2.41 -0.31
N ARG A 37 25.13 2.38 -0.23
CA ARG A 37 24.31 3.58 -0.27
C ARG A 37 23.14 3.51 0.71
N ALA A 38 22.72 4.70 1.16
CA ALA A 38 21.39 4.87 1.76
C ALA A 38 20.42 5.37 0.70
N ASP A 39 19.13 5.11 0.92
CA ASP A 39 18.10 5.53 -0.03
C ASP A 39 17.72 7.00 0.14
N SER A 40 17.91 7.60 1.31
CA SER A 40 17.74 9.03 1.56
C SER A 40 19.07 9.79 1.55
N SER A 41 19.09 10.99 0.93
CA SER A 41 20.22 11.91 1.03
C SER A 41 20.43 12.48 2.44
N TYR A 42 19.40 12.44 3.28
CA TYR A 42 19.46 12.88 4.66
C TYR A 42 20.21 11.88 5.58
N ALA A 43 20.28 10.60 5.21
CA ALA A 43 20.91 9.55 6.02
C ALA A 43 22.33 9.88 6.47
N ARG A 44 23.09 10.62 5.64
CA ARG A 44 24.46 11.05 5.97
C ARG A 44 24.55 11.95 7.21
N ARG A 45 23.45 12.66 7.55
CA ARG A 45 23.43 13.60 8.69
C ARG A 45 23.41 12.86 10.03
N PHE A 46 22.93 11.64 10.01
CA PHE A 46 22.69 10.81 11.19
C PHE A 46 23.74 9.72 11.34
N LEU A 47 24.60 9.52 10.32
CA LEU A 47 25.69 8.57 10.35
C LEU A 47 26.84 9.15 11.20
N ASP A 48 27.07 8.56 12.37
CA ASP A 48 28.09 9.03 13.30
C ASP A 48 29.45 8.44 12.95
N ARG A 49 29.54 7.11 12.78
CA ARG A 49 30.80 6.40 12.53
C ARG A 49 30.58 5.30 11.49
N ALA A 50 31.53 5.11 10.58
CA ALA A 50 31.57 3.97 9.68
C ALA A 50 32.99 3.43 9.56
N THR A 51 33.14 2.11 9.76
CA THR A 51 34.41 1.37 9.65
C THR A 51 34.19 0.03 8.95
N ASP A 52 35.25 -0.56 8.41
CA ASP A 52 35.23 -2.00 8.14
C ASP A 52 35.35 -2.77 9.48
N CYS A 53 35.24 -4.10 9.45
CA CYS A 53 35.32 -4.91 10.67
C CYS A 53 36.69 -5.05 11.23
N SER A 54 37.75 -4.61 10.53
CA SER A 54 39.10 -4.49 11.06
C SER A 54 39.32 -3.17 11.83
N GLY A 55 38.32 -2.28 11.82
CA GLY A 55 38.40 -0.96 12.45
C GLY A 55 38.96 0.14 11.54
N ARG A 56 39.28 -0.17 10.28
CA ARG A 56 39.71 0.83 9.32
C ARG A 56 38.54 1.75 8.98
N ARG A 57 38.74 3.04 9.16
CA ARG A 57 37.70 4.04 8.96
C ARG A 57 37.28 4.16 7.50
N ILE A 58 36.00 4.02 7.23
CA ILE A 58 35.36 4.27 5.95
C ILE A 58 34.67 5.64 6.02
N LEU A 59 35.34 6.67 5.44
CA LEU A 59 35.18 7.98 5.98
C LEU A 59 34.50 9.02 5.15
N LYS A 60 34.07 8.77 3.95
CA LYS A 60 33.54 9.88 3.18
C LYS A 60 32.20 9.44 2.56
N THR A 61 31.14 10.08 3.04
CA THR A 61 29.87 10.08 2.34
C THR A 61 29.92 11.08 1.19
N SER A 62 29.49 10.66 0.01
CA SER A 62 29.23 11.53 -1.12
C SER A 62 27.74 11.39 -1.48
N GLY A 63 26.94 12.37 -1.07
CA GLY A 63 25.49 12.29 -1.20
C GLY A 63 24.93 11.09 -0.44
N ARG A 64 24.37 10.12 -1.17
CA ARG A 64 23.81 8.88 -0.63
C ARG A 64 24.78 7.69 -0.61
N ARG A 65 26.04 7.87 -0.94
CA ARG A 65 27.04 6.79 -1.05
C ARG A 65 28.09 6.89 0.02
N LEU A 66 28.52 5.74 0.54
CA LEU A 66 29.77 5.61 1.27
C LEU A 66 30.92 5.39 0.26
N ARG A 67 32.05 6.05 0.46
CA ARG A 67 33.26 5.78 -0.31
C ARG A 67 33.94 4.55 0.26
N VAL A 68 33.79 3.45 -0.43
CA VAL A 68 34.41 2.18 -0.10
C VAL A 68 35.84 2.15 -0.66
N PRO A 69 36.85 1.56 0.06
CA PRO A 69 38.20 1.38 -0.46
C PRO A 69 38.22 0.56 -1.76
N GLN A 70 39.26 0.74 -2.55
CA GLN A 70 39.48 -0.07 -3.74
C GLN A 70 39.56 -1.57 -3.36
N GLY A 71 38.83 -2.41 -4.10
CA GLY A 71 38.69 -3.85 -3.81
C GLY A 71 37.51 -4.19 -2.91
N GLY A 72 36.69 -3.20 -2.55
CA GLY A 72 35.44 -3.43 -1.81
C GLY A 72 35.64 -3.74 -0.32
N VAL A 73 34.55 -4.01 0.36
CA VAL A 73 34.53 -4.46 1.76
C VAL A 73 33.59 -5.66 1.92
N HIS A 74 33.99 -6.60 2.79
CA HIS A 74 33.17 -7.77 3.17
C HIS A 74 32.33 -7.49 4.43
N CYS A 75 32.64 -6.43 5.14
CA CYS A 75 31.96 -6.10 6.39
C CYS A 75 32.00 -4.59 6.63
N LEU A 76 30.87 -4.07 7.10
CA LEU A 76 30.69 -2.67 7.50
C LEU A 76 30.15 -2.61 8.91
N LYS A 77 30.75 -1.77 9.76
CA LYS A 77 30.20 -1.38 11.07
C LYS A 77 29.89 0.10 11.04
N TYR A 78 28.72 0.50 11.52
CA TYR A 78 28.37 1.91 11.62
C TYR A 78 27.39 2.19 12.74
N GLU A 79 27.33 3.43 13.17
CA GLU A 79 26.42 3.94 14.17
C GLU A 79 25.56 5.06 13.56
N VAL A 80 24.31 5.14 14.02
CA VAL A 80 23.35 6.15 13.59
C VAL A 80 22.71 6.79 14.80
N ASP A 81 22.63 8.12 14.82
CA ASP A 81 21.79 8.86 15.76
C ASP A 81 20.32 8.64 15.40
N LEU A 82 19.69 7.68 16.09
CA LEU A 82 18.33 7.24 15.82
C LEU A 82 17.31 8.34 16.15
N ARG A 83 17.50 9.01 17.28
CA ARG A 83 16.58 10.06 17.75
C ARG A 83 16.61 11.26 16.82
N ALA A 84 17.80 11.70 16.41
CA ALA A 84 17.93 12.78 15.43
C ALA A 84 17.33 12.38 14.06
N ALA A 85 17.53 11.14 13.62
CA ALA A 85 16.94 10.65 12.37
C ALA A 85 15.39 10.64 12.41
N ALA A 86 14.81 10.32 13.56
CA ALA A 86 13.35 10.33 13.75
C ALA A 86 12.73 11.74 13.58
N THR A 87 13.47 12.81 13.89
CA THR A 87 12.96 14.19 13.75
C THR A 87 12.63 14.58 12.31
N VAL A 88 13.12 13.83 11.31
CA VAL A 88 12.75 14.04 9.89
C VAL A 88 11.31 13.60 9.62
N SER A 89 10.80 12.65 10.39
CA SER A 89 9.43 12.16 10.25
C SER A 89 8.45 13.08 10.98
N ARG A 90 7.49 13.65 10.28
CA ARG A 90 6.38 14.39 10.91
C ARG A 90 5.55 13.50 11.84
N MET A 91 5.53 12.19 11.58
CA MET A 91 4.81 11.22 12.43
C MET A 91 5.42 11.15 13.84
N GLN A 92 6.73 11.39 13.99
CA GLN A 92 7.38 11.36 15.31
C GLN A 92 6.84 12.43 16.27
N THR A 93 6.42 13.58 15.74
CA THR A 93 5.88 14.67 16.58
C THR A 93 4.48 14.39 17.12
N LEU A 94 3.81 13.36 16.59
CA LEU A 94 2.45 12.98 17.00
C LEU A 94 2.45 11.85 18.04
N LEU A 95 3.62 11.34 18.44
CA LEU A 95 3.72 10.13 19.24
C LEU A 95 4.37 10.35 20.60
N ASP A 96 4.05 9.44 21.54
CA ASP A 96 4.73 9.34 22.82
C ASP A 96 6.27 9.23 22.62
N PRO A 97 7.08 9.98 23.38
CA PRO A 97 8.54 9.90 23.34
C PRO A 97 9.12 8.48 23.61
N ALA A 98 8.34 7.59 24.22
CA ALA A 98 8.71 6.17 24.41
C ALA A 98 8.85 5.40 23.09
N ASN A 99 8.26 5.92 21.99
CA ASN A 99 8.34 5.33 20.66
C ASN A 99 9.20 6.18 19.73
N VAL A 100 10.00 5.51 18.90
CA VAL A 100 10.75 6.14 17.83
C VAL A 100 10.24 5.61 16.49
N VAL A 101 9.77 6.53 15.66
CA VAL A 101 9.30 6.26 14.29
C VAL A 101 10.27 6.87 13.31
N VAL A 102 10.90 6.04 12.51
CA VAL A 102 11.96 6.47 11.59
C VAL A 102 11.94 5.62 10.32
N SER A 103 12.12 6.26 9.16
CA SER A 103 12.23 5.48 7.91
C SER A 103 13.56 4.72 7.85
N PRO A 104 13.55 3.43 7.43
CA PRO A 104 14.77 2.68 7.13
C PRO A 104 15.71 3.40 6.14
N THR A 105 15.18 4.25 5.28
CA THR A 105 15.92 5.03 4.30
C THR A 105 16.94 6.00 4.94
N LEU A 106 16.74 6.36 6.20
CA LEU A 106 17.57 7.30 6.95
C LEU A 106 18.74 6.63 7.68
N TRP A 107 18.69 5.30 7.88
CA TRP A 107 19.69 4.61 8.68
C TRP A 107 20.23 3.31 8.05
N MET A 108 19.55 2.76 7.03
CA MET A 108 20.00 1.54 6.35
C MET A 108 21.00 1.88 5.24
N TRP A 109 22.26 1.52 5.45
CA TRP A 109 23.33 1.62 4.45
C TRP A 109 23.60 0.24 3.88
N ARG A 110 23.37 0.03 2.58
CA ARG A 110 23.36 -1.29 1.95
C ARG A 110 23.86 -1.27 0.50
N PRO A 111 24.31 -2.40 -0.05
CA PRO A 111 24.50 -2.53 -1.49
C PRO A 111 23.15 -2.39 -2.22
N PRO A 112 23.18 -2.00 -3.51
CA PRO A 112 22.00 -2.11 -4.37
C PRO A 112 21.63 -3.58 -4.51
N LEU A 113 20.35 -3.90 -4.37
CA LEU A 113 19.83 -5.26 -4.57
C LEU A 113 19.31 -5.43 -5.99
N GLN A 114 19.54 -6.61 -6.59
CA GLN A 114 19.09 -6.98 -7.93
C GLN A 114 18.61 -8.44 -7.94
N GLY A 115 17.59 -8.73 -8.73
CA GLY A 115 17.08 -10.09 -8.87
C GLY A 115 16.78 -10.74 -7.52
N ASP A 116 17.42 -11.88 -7.27
CA ASP A 116 17.23 -12.70 -6.06
C ASP A 116 18.13 -12.30 -4.89
N ASP A 117 18.77 -11.12 -4.93
CA ASP A 117 19.55 -10.62 -3.79
C ASP A 117 18.66 -10.41 -2.57
N GLU A 118 19.16 -10.82 -1.39
CA GLU A 118 18.44 -10.76 -0.12
C GLU A 118 19.28 -10.09 0.97
N ILE A 119 18.64 -9.27 1.79
CA ILE A 119 19.18 -8.81 3.07
C ILE A 119 18.42 -9.50 4.19
N ARG A 120 19.16 -10.15 5.10
CA ARG A 120 18.67 -10.73 6.34
C ARG A 120 19.05 -9.84 7.50
N VAL A 121 18.07 -9.50 8.32
CA VAL A 121 18.26 -8.57 9.45
C VAL A 121 17.89 -9.27 10.74
N ARG A 122 18.80 -9.17 11.73
CA ARG A 122 18.53 -9.56 13.11
C ARG A 122 18.62 -8.33 14.00
N PHE A 123 17.56 -8.08 14.78
CA PHE A 123 17.58 -7.03 15.79
C PHE A 123 17.97 -7.60 17.16
N GLU A 124 18.89 -6.92 17.83
CA GLU A 124 19.27 -7.12 19.23
C GLU A 124 18.69 -5.97 20.04
N LEU A 125 17.64 -6.29 20.81
CA LEU A 125 16.83 -5.30 21.50
C LEU A 125 16.97 -5.42 23.01
N PRO A 126 17.02 -4.31 23.74
CA PRO A 126 16.90 -4.30 25.19
C PRO A 126 15.55 -4.86 25.64
N ALA A 127 15.46 -5.31 26.89
CA ALA A 127 14.21 -5.75 27.49
C ALA A 127 13.16 -4.60 27.44
N GLY A 128 11.92 -4.94 27.08
CA GLY A 128 10.81 -3.99 26.96
C GLY A 128 10.80 -3.16 25.68
N ILE A 129 11.81 -3.28 24.82
CA ILE A 129 11.82 -2.63 23.50
C ILE A 129 11.43 -3.62 22.42
N ASN A 130 10.44 -3.26 21.63
CA ASN A 130 10.00 -3.98 20.44
C ASN A 130 10.47 -3.29 19.16
N VAL A 131 10.46 -4.02 18.06
CA VAL A 131 10.72 -3.48 16.71
C VAL A 131 9.64 -3.92 15.73
N SER A 132 9.19 -3.00 14.89
CA SER A 132 8.37 -3.30 13.72
C SER A 132 8.96 -2.60 12.50
N VAL A 133 9.25 -3.39 11.47
CA VAL A 133 9.80 -2.92 10.19
C VAL A 133 8.92 -3.40 9.03
N PRO A 134 8.98 -2.75 7.85
CA PRO A 134 8.15 -3.13 6.70
C PRO A 134 8.47 -4.53 6.15
N TRP A 135 9.62 -5.07 6.47
CA TRP A 135 10.19 -6.29 5.91
C TRP A 135 9.48 -7.58 6.35
N GLN A 136 9.64 -8.63 5.58
CA GLN A 136 9.08 -9.93 5.90
C GLN A 136 9.73 -10.49 7.17
N ARG A 137 8.92 -10.92 8.13
CA ARG A 137 9.39 -11.61 9.33
C ARG A 137 9.70 -13.06 8.98
N ILE A 138 10.91 -13.53 9.25
CA ILE A 138 11.35 -14.89 8.95
C ILE A 138 10.74 -15.90 9.95
N ASP A 139 10.64 -15.48 11.21
CA ASP A 139 10.23 -16.32 12.31
C ASP A 139 9.44 -15.52 13.35
N ALA A 140 8.28 -16.04 13.74
CA ALA A 140 7.38 -15.35 14.67
C ALA A 140 7.98 -15.17 16.08
N ALA A 141 8.89 -16.05 16.51
CA ALA A 141 9.51 -16.02 17.82
C ALA A 141 10.79 -15.17 17.89
N SER A 142 11.31 -14.72 16.74
CA SER A 142 12.57 -13.99 16.66
C SER A 142 12.41 -12.61 16.03
N ASN A 143 13.34 -11.70 16.36
CA ASN A 143 13.43 -10.39 15.72
C ASN A 143 14.27 -10.48 14.43
N ARG A 144 13.95 -11.46 13.57
CA ARG A 144 14.62 -11.72 12.30
C ARG A 144 13.69 -11.41 11.13
N TYR A 145 14.22 -10.66 10.19
CA TYR A 145 13.50 -10.17 9.02
C TYR A 145 14.33 -10.37 7.76
N SER A 146 13.67 -10.42 6.60
CA SER A 146 14.34 -10.38 5.31
C SER A 146 13.60 -9.48 4.32
N PHE A 147 14.35 -8.97 3.35
CA PHE A 147 13.79 -8.28 2.19
C PHE A 147 14.75 -8.37 1.00
N GLY A 148 14.18 -8.39 -0.18
CA GLY A 148 14.88 -8.43 -1.46
C GLY A 148 14.75 -7.13 -2.24
N ALA A 149 15.06 -7.22 -3.54
CA ALA A 149 14.70 -6.17 -4.49
C ALA A 149 13.16 -6.04 -4.53
N SER A 150 12.67 -4.84 -4.39
CA SER A 150 11.23 -4.56 -4.38
C SER A 150 10.95 -3.16 -4.90
N PRO A 151 9.76 -2.91 -5.45
CA PRO A 151 9.34 -1.57 -5.77
C PRO A 151 9.32 -0.71 -4.50
N ARG A 152 9.59 0.57 -4.68
CA ARG A 152 9.62 1.51 -3.59
C ARG A 152 8.69 2.67 -3.84
N SER A 153 7.68 2.79 -2.99
CA SER A 153 6.62 3.79 -3.10
C SER A 153 6.62 4.79 -1.96
N GLY A 154 7.76 5.25 -1.53
CA GLY A 154 7.86 6.19 -0.42
C GLY A 154 8.72 5.68 0.73
N ASP A 155 8.64 6.35 1.85
CA ASP A 155 9.41 6.04 3.04
C ASP A 155 8.51 5.32 4.06
N ALA A 156 8.56 3.98 4.06
CA ALA A 156 7.92 3.20 5.11
C ALA A 156 8.57 3.51 6.47
N ILE A 157 7.79 3.37 7.54
CA ILE A 157 8.30 3.59 8.89
C ILE A 157 8.77 2.28 9.52
N ALA A 158 9.91 2.34 10.22
CA ALA A 158 10.29 1.43 11.27
C ALA A 158 9.87 2.02 12.62
N VAL A 159 9.43 1.19 13.52
CA VAL A 159 9.03 1.58 14.88
C VAL A 159 9.89 0.85 15.88
N PHE A 160 10.42 1.57 16.85
CA PHE A 160 11.15 1.05 18.01
C PHE A 160 10.51 1.59 19.28
N GLY A 161 10.26 0.74 20.28
CA GLY A 161 9.70 1.16 21.55
C GLY A 161 8.71 0.19 22.16
N ASP A 162 7.84 0.72 23.03
CA ASP A 162 6.75 -0.02 23.64
C ASP A 162 5.45 0.23 22.84
N PHE A 163 5.06 -0.74 22.05
CA PHE A 163 3.83 -0.73 21.25
C PHE A 163 3.16 -2.10 21.29
N ALA A 164 1.86 -2.13 21.07
CA ALA A 164 1.12 -3.37 20.95
C ALA A 164 1.24 -3.95 19.54
N SER A 165 1.30 -5.26 19.43
CA SER A 165 1.29 -5.94 18.14
C SER A 165 0.54 -7.26 18.19
N ALA A 166 -0.15 -7.57 17.09
CA ALA A 166 -0.82 -8.84 16.86
C ALA A 166 -0.49 -9.35 15.45
N THR A 167 -0.65 -10.66 15.27
CA THR A 167 -0.64 -11.27 13.93
C THR A 167 -1.95 -12.01 13.75
N GLU A 168 -2.73 -11.57 12.75
CA GLU A 168 -4.03 -12.12 12.43
C GLU A 168 -3.99 -12.86 11.09
N ARG A 169 -4.65 -14.00 11.03
CA ARG A 169 -4.87 -14.70 9.76
C ARG A 169 -6.24 -14.34 9.22
N VAL A 170 -6.25 -13.61 8.10
CA VAL A 170 -7.49 -13.09 7.50
C VAL A 170 -7.51 -13.42 6.02
N ALA A 171 -8.57 -14.09 5.55
CA ALA A 171 -8.79 -14.40 4.12
C ALA A 171 -7.53 -14.95 3.41
N GLY A 172 -6.81 -15.86 4.08
CA GLY A 172 -5.61 -16.52 3.54
C GLY A 172 -4.29 -15.75 3.74
N ALA A 173 -4.31 -14.53 4.29
CA ALA A 173 -3.14 -13.71 4.55
C ALA A 173 -2.76 -13.65 6.03
N ASN A 174 -1.48 -13.34 6.30
CA ASN A 174 -0.98 -13.01 7.62
C ASN A 174 -0.83 -11.49 7.74
N LEU A 175 -1.66 -10.84 8.54
CA LEU A 175 -1.60 -9.40 8.81
C LEU A 175 -0.86 -9.15 10.12
N ARG A 176 0.25 -8.41 10.07
CA ARG A 176 0.93 -7.91 11.27
C ARG A 176 0.36 -6.55 11.62
N ILE A 177 -0.40 -6.48 12.69
CA ILE A 177 -1.02 -5.25 13.17
C ILE A 177 -0.15 -4.67 14.27
N VAL A 178 0.18 -3.40 14.17
CA VAL A 178 0.98 -2.63 15.12
C VAL A 178 0.17 -1.43 15.55
N VAL A 179 -0.05 -1.28 16.83
CA VAL A 179 -0.76 -0.16 17.41
C VAL A 179 0.22 0.64 18.25
N LEU A 180 0.55 1.84 17.79
CA LEU A 180 1.42 2.73 18.53
C LEU A 180 0.69 3.29 19.74
N ARG A 181 1.42 3.58 20.80
CA ARG A 181 0.84 4.22 21.98
C ARG A 181 0.88 5.74 21.85
N SER A 182 -0.24 6.36 22.11
CA SER A 182 -0.34 7.75 22.54
C SER A 182 -0.25 7.80 24.07
N GLY A 183 -0.30 8.96 24.67
CA GLY A 183 -0.39 9.10 26.14
C GLY A 183 -1.69 8.54 26.74
N ASN A 184 -2.68 8.16 25.92
CA ASN A 184 -3.98 7.65 26.33
C ASN A 184 -4.04 6.10 26.27
N ALA A 185 -4.88 5.50 27.11
CA ALA A 185 -5.12 4.07 27.08
C ALA A 185 -6.10 3.73 25.96
N ILE A 186 -5.61 3.12 24.89
CA ILE A 186 -6.43 2.61 23.79
C ILE A 186 -6.64 1.11 23.99
N GLU A 187 -7.87 0.67 23.86
CA GLU A 187 -8.17 -0.77 23.83
C GLU A 187 -7.74 -1.37 22.50
N ILE A 188 -6.87 -2.39 22.57
CA ILE A 188 -6.21 -2.96 21.40
C ILE A 188 -7.12 -3.95 20.67
N SER A 189 -7.91 -4.75 21.40
CA SER A 189 -8.75 -5.80 20.81
C SER A 189 -9.76 -5.27 19.80
N PRO A 190 -10.54 -4.21 20.09
CA PRO A 190 -11.46 -3.63 19.11
C PRO A 190 -10.78 -3.11 17.83
N LEU A 191 -9.56 -2.58 17.95
CA LEU A 191 -8.78 -2.13 16.79
C LEU A 191 -8.31 -3.30 15.91
N ILE A 192 -7.94 -4.43 16.53
CA ILE A 192 -7.58 -5.65 15.79
C ILE A 192 -8.80 -6.19 15.05
N ASP A 193 -9.97 -6.25 15.71
CA ASP A 193 -11.22 -6.71 15.11
C ASP A 193 -11.65 -5.83 13.93
N TRP A 194 -11.51 -4.52 14.08
CA TRP A 194 -11.78 -3.57 13.01
C TRP A 194 -10.84 -3.75 11.81
N VAL A 195 -9.53 -3.92 12.02
CA VAL A 195 -8.56 -4.19 10.93
C VAL A 195 -8.89 -5.50 10.24
N ARG A 196 -9.27 -6.54 11.00
CA ARG A 196 -9.72 -7.82 10.44
C ARG A 196 -10.94 -7.63 9.54
N ALA A 197 -11.98 -6.95 10.01
CA ALA A 197 -13.19 -6.68 9.24
C ALA A 197 -12.88 -5.87 7.96
N THR A 198 -11.97 -4.89 8.03
CA THR A 198 -11.54 -4.13 6.86
C THR A 198 -10.84 -5.03 5.82
N ALA A 199 -9.99 -5.94 6.26
CA ALA A 199 -9.33 -6.89 5.37
C ALA A 199 -10.33 -7.89 4.75
N GLU A 200 -11.33 -8.34 5.51
CA GLU A 200 -12.43 -9.18 5.03
C GLU A 200 -13.26 -8.43 3.98
N ASN A 201 -13.55 -7.14 4.17
CA ASN A 201 -14.23 -6.32 3.16
C ASN A 201 -13.46 -6.33 1.84
N VAL A 202 -12.13 -6.17 1.87
CA VAL A 202 -11.31 -6.17 0.65
C VAL A 202 -11.23 -7.56 0.02
N ALA A 203 -11.26 -8.61 0.81
CA ALA A 203 -11.33 -9.97 0.31
C ALA A 203 -12.62 -10.27 -0.48
N LEU A 204 -13.69 -9.49 -0.31
CA LEU A 204 -14.91 -9.59 -1.13
C LEU A 204 -14.66 -9.32 -2.62
N ALA A 205 -13.53 -8.75 -3.01
CA ALA A 205 -13.18 -8.59 -4.42
C ALA A 205 -13.13 -9.95 -5.14
N TYR A 206 -12.37 -10.92 -4.62
CA TYR A 206 -12.22 -12.24 -5.25
C TYR A 206 -12.01 -13.40 -4.25
N GLY A 207 -12.55 -13.27 -3.04
CA GLY A 207 -12.61 -14.36 -2.06
C GLY A 207 -11.37 -14.56 -1.19
N ARG A 208 -10.33 -13.73 -1.34
CA ARG A 208 -9.10 -13.76 -0.55
C ARG A 208 -8.45 -12.38 -0.44
N PHE A 209 -7.60 -12.20 0.55
CA PHE A 209 -6.82 -10.98 0.68
C PHE A 209 -5.76 -10.87 -0.45
N PRO A 210 -5.48 -9.66 -0.98
CA PRO A 210 -4.63 -9.48 -2.16
C PRO A 210 -3.21 -10.04 -2.05
N ASN A 211 -2.59 -9.90 -0.90
CA ASN A 211 -1.21 -10.33 -0.66
C ASN A 211 -1.13 -11.36 0.46
N PRO A 212 -0.19 -12.32 0.42
CA PRO A 212 -0.06 -13.36 1.44
C PRO A 212 0.33 -12.81 2.82
N ALA A 213 0.90 -11.61 2.86
CA ALA A 213 1.24 -10.91 4.09
C ALA A 213 1.21 -9.40 3.89
N ALA A 214 0.78 -8.67 4.92
CA ALA A 214 0.89 -7.22 4.99
C ALA A 214 1.13 -6.76 6.43
N ARG A 215 1.67 -5.57 6.59
CA ARG A 215 1.79 -4.88 7.87
C ARG A 215 0.79 -3.74 7.92
N VAL A 216 0.05 -3.62 9.01
CA VAL A 216 -0.84 -2.49 9.29
C VAL A 216 -0.30 -1.76 10.50
N VAL A 217 -0.05 -0.46 10.38
CA VAL A 217 0.43 0.38 11.48
C VAL A 217 -0.63 1.41 11.81
N LEU A 218 -1.19 1.32 12.99
CA LEU A 218 -2.15 2.25 13.54
C LEU A 218 -1.42 3.30 14.37
N ILE A 219 -1.57 4.56 13.98
CA ILE A 219 -0.89 5.71 14.56
C ILE A 219 -1.95 6.60 15.20
N PRO A 220 -2.11 6.54 16.53
CA PRO A 220 -3.09 7.36 17.23
C PRO A 220 -2.76 8.84 17.12
N VAL A 221 -3.79 9.65 16.91
CA VAL A 221 -3.73 11.10 16.93
C VAL A 221 -4.91 11.65 17.74
N THR A 222 -4.71 12.77 18.42
CA THR A 222 -5.76 13.45 19.19
C THR A 222 -6.62 14.35 18.32
N ASP A 223 -6.04 14.85 17.21
CA ASP A 223 -6.71 15.77 16.30
C ASP A 223 -6.42 15.38 14.84
N ASN A 224 -7.32 15.75 13.94
CA ASN A 224 -7.07 15.64 12.52
C ASN A 224 -6.05 16.70 12.07
N PRO A 225 -4.81 16.33 11.66
CA PRO A 225 -3.76 17.29 11.27
C PRO A 225 -4.12 18.18 10.07
N TRP A 226 -5.17 17.83 9.33
CA TRP A 226 -5.65 18.58 8.15
C TRP A 226 -6.98 19.28 8.39
N GLY A 227 -7.52 19.21 9.61
CA GLY A 227 -8.83 19.73 9.96
C GLY A 227 -9.98 18.78 9.55
N GLY A 228 -11.16 19.06 10.10
CA GLY A 228 -12.34 18.20 9.92
C GLY A 228 -12.46 17.11 10.98
N ASP A 229 -13.62 16.49 11.01
CA ASP A 229 -14.02 15.46 11.96
C ASP A 229 -14.04 14.10 11.24
N SER A 230 -13.01 13.27 11.47
CA SER A 230 -12.87 11.94 10.87
C SER A 230 -12.18 11.02 11.85
N ALA A 231 -12.74 9.84 12.03
CA ALA A 231 -12.14 8.80 12.86
C ALA A 231 -10.83 8.27 12.27
N ILE A 232 -10.70 8.29 10.94
CA ILE A 232 -9.47 7.87 10.21
C ILE A 232 -9.03 9.00 9.26
N PRO A 233 -8.38 10.04 9.78
CA PRO A 233 -8.08 11.25 9.02
C PRO A 233 -7.10 11.05 7.88
N PHE A 234 -6.31 9.97 7.89
CA PHE A 234 -5.34 9.69 6.84
C PHE A 234 -4.98 8.22 6.76
N GLY A 235 -4.74 7.76 5.55
CA GLY A 235 -4.15 6.47 5.24
C GLY A 235 -3.13 6.57 4.12
N ARG A 236 -2.25 5.59 4.02
CA ARG A 236 -1.39 5.36 2.86
C ARG A 236 -0.88 3.93 2.80
N VAL A 237 -0.64 3.45 1.59
CA VAL A 237 0.11 2.22 1.34
C VAL A 237 1.55 2.56 0.97
N VAL A 238 2.49 1.91 1.63
CA VAL A 238 3.92 2.08 1.37
C VAL A 238 4.54 0.71 1.08
N ARG A 239 5.35 0.65 0.03
CA ARG A 239 6.12 -0.53 -0.37
C ARG A 239 7.61 -0.22 -0.21
N ASP A 240 8.27 -0.93 0.69
CA ASP A 240 9.71 -0.79 0.94
C ASP A 240 10.25 -2.08 1.57
N GLY A 241 10.37 -3.12 0.76
CA GLY A 241 10.74 -4.46 1.21
C GLY A 241 9.57 -5.28 1.79
N GLY A 242 8.34 -4.79 1.66
CA GLY A 242 7.08 -5.41 2.05
C GLY A 242 5.92 -4.45 1.92
N GLU A 243 4.70 -4.96 2.00
CA GLU A 243 3.47 -4.17 1.93
C GLU A 243 3.14 -3.62 3.32
N THR A 244 3.01 -2.32 3.43
CA THR A 244 2.62 -1.64 4.68
C THR A 244 1.47 -0.69 4.44
N ILE A 245 0.44 -0.78 5.28
CA ILE A 245 -0.68 0.15 5.36
C ILE A 245 -0.48 0.96 6.64
N GLU A 246 -0.39 2.27 6.53
CA GLU A 246 -0.25 3.18 7.66
C GLU A 246 -1.52 4.01 7.76
N LEU A 247 -2.18 3.97 8.93
CA LEU A 247 -3.43 4.67 9.20
C LEU A 247 -3.26 5.59 10.43
N LEU A 248 -3.61 6.86 10.28
CA LEU A 248 -3.86 7.71 11.43
C LEU A 248 -5.26 7.41 11.97
N ILE A 249 -5.35 7.17 13.26
CA ILE A 249 -6.61 6.89 13.95
C ILE A 249 -6.86 7.97 15.00
N ASN A 250 -8.01 8.60 14.94
CA ASN A 250 -8.39 9.63 15.92
C ASN A 250 -8.97 8.97 17.17
N GLU A 251 -8.20 8.95 18.26
CA GLU A 251 -8.54 8.22 19.48
C GLU A 251 -9.74 8.80 20.25
N HIS A 252 -10.25 9.97 19.85
CA HIS A 252 -11.45 10.56 20.44
C HIS A 252 -12.75 10.04 19.83
N HIS A 253 -12.68 9.34 18.70
CA HIS A 253 -13.84 8.72 18.08
C HIS A 253 -14.11 7.33 18.67
N PRO A 254 -15.37 6.96 18.90
CA PRO A 254 -15.72 5.59 19.28
C PRO A 254 -15.41 4.62 18.14
N ILE A 255 -15.08 3.38 18.48
CA ILE A 255 -14.67 2.36 17.52
C ILE A 255 -15.73 2.09 16.43
N ASP A 256 -17.00 2.24 16.73
CA ASP A 256 -18.09 2.03 15.77
C ASP A 256 -18.00 2.99 14.57
N GLU A 257 -17.53 4.21 14.77
CA GLU A 257 -17.34 5.19 13.70
C GLU A 257 -16.20 4.81 12.75
N TYR A 258 -15.22 4.01 13.21
CA TYR A 258 -14.12 3.52 12.35
C TYR A 258 -14.63 2.60 11.25
N TYR A 259 -15.71 1.83 11.51
CA TYR A 259 -16.30 0.92 10.53
C TYR A 259 -17.04 1.66 9.40
N ASP A 260 -17.45 2.90 9.64
CA ASP A 260 -18.14 3.74 8.64
C ASP A 260 -17.17 4.56 7.77
N GLU A 261 -15.89 4.59 8.15
CA GLU A 261 -14.85 5.30 7.42
C GLU A 261 -14.45 4.56 6.14
N TRP A 262 -14.34 5.31 5.06
CA TRP A 262 -13.97 4.77 3.75
C TRP A 262 -12.45 4.59 3.58
N THR A 263 -11.65 5.41 4.28
CA THR A 263 -10.19 5.48 4.14
C THR A 263 -9.52 4.11 4.28
N PRO A 264 -9.84 3.26 5.27
CA PRO A 264 -9.18 1.96 5.42
C PRO A 264 -9.44 1.04 4.23
N THR A 265 -10.69 0.93 3.76
CA THR A 265 -11.04 0.09 2.61
C THR A 265 -10.35 0.59 1.34
N HIS A 266 -10.21 1.91 1.16
CA HIS A 266 -9.45 2.50 0.05
C HIS A 266 -7.98 2.08 0.09
N GLU A 267 -7.31 2.29 1.22
CA GLU A 267 -5.88 1.97 1.36
C GLU A 267 -5.61 0.46 1.16
N PHE A 268 -6.42 -0.39 1.77
CA PHE A 268 -6.29 -1.82 1.56
C PHE A 268 -6.54 -2.23 0.11
N SER A 269 -7.44 -1.54 -0.61
CA SER A 269 -7.74 -1.81 -2.02
C SER A 269 -6.58 -1.47 -2.97
N HIS A 270 -5.62 -0.63 -2.57
CA HIS A 270 -4.39 -0.44 -3.33
C HIS A 270 -3.58 -1.73 -3.50
N LEU A 271 -3.76 -2.71 -2.62
CA LEU A 271 -3.08 -4.00 -2.72
C LEU A 271 -3.64 -4.90 -3.82
N LEU A 272 -4.80 -4.58 -4.41
CA LEU A 272 -5.37 -5.28 -5.56
C LEU A 272 -4.55 -5.10 -6.84
N LEU A 273 -3.68 -4.09 -6.89
CA LEU A 273 -2.82 -3.75 -8.02
C LEU A 273 -1.34 -3.77 -7.65
N PRO A 274 -0.43 -3.99 -8.63
CA PRO A 274 0.99 -3.74 -8.42
C PRO A 274 1.24 -2.26 -8.19
N TYR A 275 2.43 -1.91 -7.68
CA TYR A 275 2.82 -0.51 -7.57
C TYR A 275 3.02 0.11 -8.95
N LEU A 276 2.27 1.16 -9.25
CA LEU A 276 2.36 1.91 -10.49
C LEU A 276 3.31 3.10 -10.38
N LYS A 277 3.99 3.43 -11.47
CA LYS A 277 4.82 4.63 -11.56
C LYS A 277 3.99 5.88 -11.29
N ARG A 278 4.63 6.89 -10.70
CA ARG A 278 3.96 8.10 -10.22
C ARG A 278 3.10 8.80 -11.27
N GLU A 279 3.54 8.81 -12.51
CA GLU A 279 2.85 9.46 -13.63
C GLU A 279 1.52 8.75 -13.99
N GLN A 280 1.31 7.58 -13.40
CA GLN A 280 0.14 6.74 -13.67
C GLN A 280 -0.63 6.37 -12.40
N ARG A 281 -0.38 7.13 -11.33
CA ARG A 281 -1.10 6.94 -10.06
C ARG A 281 -2.62 7.09 -10.18
N TRP A 282 -3.12 7.80 -11.23
CA TRP A 282 -4.56 7.92 -11.47
C TRP A 282 -5.25 6.56 -11.65
N ILE A 283 -4.52 5.56 -12.14
CA ILE A 283 -5.03 4.17 -12.25
C ILE A 283 -5.13 3.56 -10.85
N ALA A 284 -4.04 3.63 -10.06
CA ALA A 284 -4.01 3.06 -8.71
C ALA A 284 -5.06 3.71 -7.79
N GLU A 285 -5.11 5.04 -7.76
CA GLU A 285 -6.09 5.80 -6.97
C GLU A 285 -7.52 5.53 -7.44
N GLY A 286 -7.73 5.45 -8.75
CA GLY A 286 -9.05 5.21 -9.31
C GLY A 286 -9.57 3.80 -9.03
N PHE A 287 -8.75 2.78 -9.19
CA PHE A 287 -9.15 1.41 -8.87
C PHE A 287 -9.40 1.24 -7.36
N ALA A 288 -8.54 1.80 -6.51
CA ALA A 288 -8.78 1.80 -5.07
C ALA A 288 -10.09 2.52 -4.70
N THR A 289 -10.39 3.67 -5.31
CA THR A 289 -11.63 4.42 -5.09
C THR A 289 -12.85 3.67 -5.64
N TYR A 290 -12.73 2.99 -6.78
CA TYR A 290 -13.79 2.14 -7.32
C TYR A 290 -14.12 1.01 -6.34
N TYR A 291 -13.11 0.25 -5.93
CA TYR A 291 -13.29 -0.86 -5.00
C TYR A 291 -13.72 -0.42 -3.61
N GLN A 292 -13.24 0.70 -3.10
CA GLN A 292 -13.75 1.30 -1.86
C GLN A 292 -15.29 1.37 -1.86
N ASN A 293 -15.90 1.92 -2.92
CA ASN A 293 -17.35 2.08 -2.99
C ASN A 293 -18.08 0.74 -3.19
N VAL A 294 -17.57 -0.11 -4.08
CA VAL A 294 -18.15 -1.42 -4.38
C VAL A 294 -18.06 -2.36 -3.16
N LEU A 295 -16.92 -2.41 -2.51
CA LEU A 295 -16.68 -3.34 -1.40
C LEU A 295 -17.39 -2.92 -0.12
N LEU A 296 -17.53 -1.62 0.16
CA LEU A 296 -18.33 -1.14 1.28
C LEU A 296 -19.83 -1.42 1.07
N ALA A 297 -20.31 -1.38 -0.17
CA ALA A 297 -21.68 -1.83 -0.46
C ALA A 297 -21.82 -3.35 -0.27
N ARG A 298 -20.91 -4.16 -0.80
CA ARG A 298 -20.90 -5.61 -0.62
C ARG A 298 -20.80 -6.05 0.83
N ALA A 299 -20.10 -5.26 1.65
CA ALA A 299 -19.98 -5.48 3.10
C ALA A 299 -21.19 -4.98 3.90
N GLY A 300 -22.21 -4.42 3.23
CA GLY A 300 -23.40 -3.88 3.87
C GLY A 300 -23.20 -2.57 4.64
N ARG A 301 -22.05 -1.89 4.42
CA ARG A 301 -21.78 -0.57 5.03
C ARG A 301 -22.44 0.57 4.28
N TYR A 302 -22.68 0.39 2.97
CA TYR A 302 -23.47 1.27 2.12
C TYR A 302 -24.67 0.52 1.55
N SER A 303 -25.80 1.20 1.43
CA SER A 303 -26.87 0.70 0.57
C SER A 303 -26.43 0.80 -0.91
N ALA A 304 -27.11 0.09 -1.80
CA ALA A 304 -26.84 0.19 -3.23
C ALA A 304 -26.99 1.65 -3.71
N GLU A 305 -28.02 2.35 -3.25
CA GLU A 305 -28.27 3.76 -3.57
C GLU A 305 -27.11 4.65 -3.11
N GLN A 306 -26.65 4.50 -1.86
CA GLN A 306 -25.53 5.26 -1.31
C GLN A 306 -24.23 5.03 -2.10
N ALA A 307 -23.93 3.79 -2.50
CA ALA A 307 -22.75 3.49 -3.30
C ALA A 307 -22.82 4.17 -4.68
N TRP A 308 -23.97 4.12 -5.35
CA TRP A 308 -24.16 4.77 -6.63
C TRP A 308 -24.19 6.30 -6.54
N GLU A 309 -24.75 6.87 -5.48
CA GLU A 309 -24.69 8.32 -5.21
C GLU A 309 -23.23 8.79 -5.09
N LYS A 310 -22.41 8.07 -4.31
CA LYS A 310 -20.98 8.38 -4.15
C LYS A 310 -20.22 8.27 -5.47
N LEU A 311 -20.47 7.22 -6.27
CA LEU A 311 -19.84 7.01 -7.58
C LEU A 311 -20.21 8.13 -8.56
N VAL A 312 -21.50 8.44 -8.71
CA VAL A 312 -21.99 9.48 -9.63
C VAL A 312 -21.45 10.85 -9.23
N ALA A 313 -21.61 11.25 -7.97
CA ALA A 313 -21.12 12.52 -7.48
C ALA A 313 -19.60 12.67 -7.65
N GLY A 314 -18.86 11.58 -7.49
CA GLY A 314 -17.43 11.54 -7.70
C GLY A 314 -17.03 11.69 -9.18
N LEU A 315 -17.70 11.00 -10.08
CA LEU A 315 -17.48 11.13 -11.52
C LEU A 315 -17.74 12.56 -12.01
N GLU A 316 -18.75 13.24 -11.47
CA GLU A 316 -19.02 14.65 -11.75
C GLU A 316 -17.87 15.54 -11.25
N ARG A 317 -17.43 15.38 -10.02
CA ARG A 317 -16.26 16.13 -9.47
C ARG A 317 -14.98 15.89 -10.29
N GLY A 318 -14.77 14.64 -10.76
CA GLY A 318 -13.64 14.30 -11.62
C GLY A 318 -13.68 15.00 -12.97
N ARG A 319 -14.89 15.08 -13.58
CA ARG A 319 -15.09 15.77 -14.86
C ARG A 319 -14.82 17.26 -14.76
N ASP A 320 -15.27 17.88 -13.67
CA ASP A 320 -15.10 19.32 -13.44
C ASP A 320 -13.67 19.71 -13.05
N SER A 321 -12.87 18.76 -12.61
CA SER A 321 -11.50 18.98 -12.17
C SER A 321 -10.54 18.95 -13.36
N ALA A 322 -9.72 20.01 -13.51
CA ALA A 322 -8.67 20.14 -14.53
C ALA A 322 -9.10 19.67 -15.94
N PRO A 323 -10.18 20.25 -16.54
CA PRO A 323 -10.85 19.70 -17.72
C PRO A 323 -9.96 19.60 -18.96
N ASN A 324 -8.90 20.39 -19.03
CA ASN A 324 -7.99 20.46 -20.18
C ASN A 324 -6.80 19.48 -20.09
N LEU A 325 -6.62 18.79 -18.97
CA LEU A 325 -5.55 17.80 -18.79
C LEU A 325 -6.05 16.39 -19.11
N SER A 326 -5.17 15.58 -19.67
CA SER A 326 -5.36 14.12 -19.71
C SER A 326 -5.14 13.50 -18.31
N PRO A 327 -5.57 12.27 -18.05
CA PRO A 327 -5.27 11.57 -16.79
C PRO A 327 -3.77 11.46 -16.48
N ASN A 328 -2.92 11.18 -17.49
CA ASN A 328 -1.47 11.11 -17.31
C ASN A 328 -0.87 12.50 -17.01
N GLU A 329 -1.28 13.56 -17.69
CA GLU A 329 -0.84 14.93 -17.41
C GLU A 329 -1.29 15.37 -16.01
N ALA A 330 -2.53 15.10 -15.61
CA ALA A 330 -3.03 15.39 -14.28
C ALA A 330 -2.22 14.68 -13.18
N ALA A 331 -1.83 13.42 -13.41
CA ALA A 331 -1.01 12.67 -12.49
C ALA A 331 0.43 13.21 -12.41
N ALA A 332 0.99 13.70 -13.52
CA ALA A 332 2.32 14.30 -13.57
C ALA A 332 2.36 15.68 -12.89
N ASP A 333 1.34 16.54 -13.11
CA ASP A 333 1.22 17.87 -12.50
C ASP A 333 1.08 17.82 -10.96
N GLY A 334 0.54 16.79 -10.46
CA GLY A 334 0.48 16.51 -9.04
C GLY A 334 -0.91 16.62 -8.42
N ILE A 335 -1.02 15.97 -7.25
CA ILE A 335 -2.30 15.73 -6.58
C ILE A 335 -3.06 17.03 -6.21
N ARG A 336 -2.34 18.12 -5.92
CA ARG A 336 -2.95 19.35 -5.40
C ARG A 336 -3.88 20.02 -6.41
N ASN A 337 -3.46 20.08 -7.69
CA ASN A 337 -4.16 20.85 -8.71
C ASN A 337 -5.22 20.03 -9.45
N ALA A 338 -5.07 18.70 -9.51
CA ALA A 338 -5.94 17.82 -10.28
C ALA A 338 -6.44 16.61 -9.49
N ARG A 339 -6.56 16.73 -8.17
CA ARG A 339 -6.88 15.60 -7.28
C ARG A 339 -8.12 14.83 -7.72
N MET A 340 -9.24 15.50 -7.94
CA MET A 340 -10.49 14.82 -8.29
C MET A 340 -10.38 14.12 -9.65
N LYS A 341 -9.70 14.73 -10.64
CA LYS A 341 -9.45 14.06 -11.91
C LYS A 341 -8.61 12.80 -11.73
N ILE A 342 -7.54 12.85 -10.95
CA ILE A 342 -6.65 11.70 -10.70
C ILE A 342 -7.47 10.51 -10.15
N TYR A 343 -8.29 10.72 -9.14
CA TYR A 343 -9.08 9.65 -8.54
C TYR A 343 -10.18 9.15 -9.48
N TRP A 344 -10.96 10.05 -10.05
CA TRP A 344 -12.20 9.68 -10.71
C TRP A 344 -12.05 9.28 -12.19
N SER A 345 -10.97 9.67 -12.87
CA SER A 345 -10.67 9.12 -14.21
C SER A 345 -10.43 7.61 -14.16
N GLY A 346 -9.70 7.15 -13.14
CA GLY A 346 -9.48 5.71 -12.96
C GLY A 346 -10.74 4.97 -12.52
N VAL A 347 -11.62 5.60 -11.70
CA VAL A 347 -12.96 5.04 -11.39
C VAL A 347 -13.79 4.85 -12.65
N ALA A 348 -13.85 5.87 -13.52
CA ALA A 348 -14.59 5.76 -14.77
C ALA A 348 -14.08 4.60 -15.63
N LEU A 349 -12.76 4.45 -15.73
CA LEU A 349 -12.15 3.37 -16.51
C LEU A 349 -12.42 1.99 -15.89
N ALA A 350 -12.30 1.85 -14.57
CA ALA A 350 -12.59 0.61 -13.86
C ALA A 350 -14.06 0.18 -14.02
N LEU A 351 -14.99 1.15 -13.89
CA LEU A 351 -16.42 0.90 -14.09
C LEU A 351 -16.74 0.48 -15.53
N MET A 352 -16.14 1.14 -16.54
CA MET A 352 -16.32 0.78 -17.94
C MET A 352 -15.79 -0.63 -18.22
N ALA A 353 -14.59 -0.95 -17.70
CA ALA A 353 -13.99 -2.25 -17.88
C ALA A 353 -14.81 -3.36 -17.22
N ASP A 354 -15.24 -3.17 -15.97
CA ASP A 354 -16.01 -4.19 -15.24
C ASP A 354 -17.39 -4.42 -15.88
N ALA A 355 -18.06 -3.34 -16.27
CA ALA A 355 -19.36 -3.46 -16.97
C ALA A 355 -19.23 -4.16 -18.32
N GLU A 356 -18.19 -3.86 -19.08
CA GLU A 356 -17.98 -4.47 -20.40
C GLU A 356 -17.57 -5.94 -20.30
N LEU A 357 -16.73 -6.32 -19.32
CA LEU A 357 -16.41 -7.72 -19.03
C LEU A 357 -17.69 -8.53 -18.75
N ARG A 358 -18.52 -8.03 -17.83
CA ARG A 358 -19.79 -8.67 -17.48
C ARG A 358 -20.73 -8.78 -18.68
N ARG A 359 -20.85 -7.69 -19.46
CA ARG A 359 -21.72 -7.65 -20.63
C ARG A 359 -21.30 -8.67 -21.71
N ARG A 360 -19.99 -8.79 -22.01
CA ARG A 360 -19.46 -9.73 -23.02
C ARG A 360 -19.61 -11.19 -22.62
N SER A 361 -19.57 -11.46 -21.34
CA SER A 361 -19.51 -12.82 -20.79
C SER A 361 -20.79 -13.27 -20.09
N ASP A 362 -21.88 -12.52 -20.19
CA ASP A 362 -23.12 -12.75 -19.42
C ASP A 362 -22.86 -12.93 -17.90
N GLY A 363 -21.92 -12.14 -17.37
CA GLY A 363 -21.54 -12.13 -15.95
C GLY A 363 -20.49 -13.17 -15.56
N ALA A 364 -20.01 -14.01 -16.46
CA ALA A 364 -18.98 -15.02 -16.15
C ALA A 364 -17.61 -14.39 -15.88
N GLU A 365 -17.29 -13.24 -16.49
CA GLU A 365 -16.10 -12.44 -16.22
C GLU A 365 -16.45 -11.09 -15.59
N SER A 366 -15.57 -10.62 -14.72
CA SER A 366 -15.67 -9.33 -14.04
C SER A 366 -14.27 -8.79 -13.76
N LEU A 367 -14.16 -7.53 -13.38
CA LEU A 367 -12.90 -6.98 -12.91
C LEU A 367 -12.37 -7.75 -11.70
N ASP A 368 -13.25 -8.25 -10.83
CA ASP A 368 -12.89 -9.11 -9.70
C ASP A 368 -12.14 -10.36 -10.16
N SER A 369 -12.70 -11.10 -11.15
CA SER A 369 -12.09 -12.33 -11.66
C SER A 369 -10.74 -12.08 -12.33
N VAL A 370 -10.59 -10.97 -13.05
CA VAL A 370 -9.36 -10.55 -13.71
C VAL A 370 -8.29 -10.19 -12.69
N LEU A 371 -8.62 -9.38 -11.67
CA LEU A 371 -7.68 -9.03 -10.61
C LEU A 371 -7.33 -10.24 -9.73
N GLY A 372 -8.24 -11.18 -9.54
CA GLY A 372 -7.95 -12.46 -8.91
C GLY A 372 -6.89 -13.27 -9.67
N ARG A 373 -6.95 -13.28 -11.02
CA ARG A 373 -5.92 -13.90 -11.88
C ARG A 373 -4.61 -13.10 -11.85
N LEU A 374 -4.66 -11.77 -11.85
CA LEU A 374 -3.48 -10.90 -11.71
C LEU A 374 -2.75 -11.18 -10.39
N GLN A 375 -3.49 -11.32 -9.30
CA GLN A 375 -2.93 -11.64 -7.99
C GLN A 375 -2.17 -12.97 -8.01
N GLN A 376 -2.73 -13.99 -8.63
CA GLN A 376 -2.11 -15.33 -8.67
C GLN A 376 -0.79 -15.37 -9.44
N CYS A 377 -0.67 -14.59 -10.52
CA CYS A 377 0.53 -14.62 -11.37
C CYS A 377 1.59 -13.61 -11.00
N CYS A 378 1.20 -12.49 -10.38
CA CYS A 378 1.98 -11.29 -10.55
C CYS A 378 2.07 -10.42 -9.30
N LEU A 379 1.43 -10.79 -8.19
CA LEU A 379 1.47 -10.04 -6.92
C LEU A 379 1.96 -10.92 -5.76
N PRO A 380 2.74 -10.33 -4.83
CA PRO A 380 3.29 -8.99 -4.87
C PRO A 380 4.32 -8.82 -5.99
N SER A 381 4.40 -7.63 -6.58
CA SER A 381 5.33 -7.35 -7.68
C SER A 381 6.72 -6.96 -7.13
N ASP A 382 7.77 -7.36 -7.85
CA ASP A 382 9.17 -7.03 -7.57
C ASP A 382 9.64 -5.70 -8.17
N HIS A 383 8.83 -5.08 -9.04
CA HIS A 383 9.14 -3.82 -9.72
C HIS A 383 7.92 -2.89 -9.82
N SER A 384 8.17 -1.63 -10.21
CA SER A 384 7.13 -0.64 -10.47
C SER A 384 6.62 -0.76 -11.90
N TRP A 385 5.31 -0.91 -12.06
CA TRP A 385 4.67 -1.07 -13.36
C TRP A 385 4.29 0.27 -14.00
N THR A 386 4.29 0.31 -15.33
CA THR A 386 3.60 1.34 -16.09
C THR A 386 2.12 0.96 -16.27
N GLY A 387 1.25 1.94 -16.55
CA GLY A 387 -0.15 1.63 -16.86
C GLY A 387 -0.30 0.80 -18.13
N ARG A 388 0.52 1.07 -19.15
CA ARG A 388 0.55 0.26 -20.38
C ARG A 388 0.91 -1.20 -20.09
N GLU A 389 1.89 -1.43 -19.24
CA GLU A 389 2.32 -2.76 -18.81
C GLU A 389 1.19 -3.48 -18.05
N LEU A 390 0.55 -2.79 -17.09
CA LEU A 390 -0.59 -3.33 -16.36
C LEU A 390 -1.73 -3.72 -17.31
N PHE A 391 -2.19 -2.79 -18.14
CA PHE A 391 -3.33 -3.05 -19.01
C PHE A 391 -3.04 -4.09 -20.09
N ALA A 392 -1.82 -4.13 -20.64
CA ALA A 392 -1.41 -5.21 -21.53
C ALA A 392 -1.40 -6.57 -20.81
N LYS A 393 -1.00 -6.59 -19.53
CA LYS A 393 -1.06 -7.83 -18.73
C LYS A 393 -2.50 -8.24 -18.45
N LEU A 394 -3.40 -7.32 -18.08
CA LEU A 394 -4.81 -7.62 -17.87
C LEU A 394 -5.46 -8.21 -19.13
N ASP A 395 -5.11 -7.70 -20.32
CA ASP A 395 -5.60 -8.26 -21.59
C ASP A 395 -5.15 -9.72 -21.82
N THR A 396 -4.02 -10.15 -21.27
CA THR A 396 -3.61 -11.58 -21.33
C THR A 396 -4.41 -12.48 -20.36
N LEU A 397 -5.19 -11.89 -19.47
CA LEU A 397 -5.95 -12.58 -18.44
C LEU A 397 -7.44 -12.68 -18.74
N VAL A 398 -7.88 -12.18 -19.87
CA VAL A 398 -9.28 -12.21 -20.34
C VAL A 398 -9.41 -12.92 -21.66
N ALA A 399 -10.61 -13.42 -21.99
CA ALA A 399 -10.86 -14.08 -23.25
C ALA A 399 -10.80 -13.08 -24.43
N GLU A 400 -11.35 -11.89 -24.26
CA GLU A 400 -11.36 -10.83 -25.25
C GLU A 400 -10.70 -9.57 -24.68
N PRO A 401 -9.56 -9.12 -25.25
CA PRO A 401 -8.87 -7.91 -24.82
C PRO A 401 -9.75 -6.66 -24.84
N LEU A 402 -9.59 -5.77 -23.84
CA LEU A 402 -10.27 -4.49 -23.78
C LEU A 402 -9.50 -3.41 -22.99
N PHE A 403 -8.61 -3.84 -22.10
CA PHE A 403 -7.97 -2.92 -21.15
C PHE A 403 -7.00 -1.98 -21.83
N LEU A 404 -6.15 -2.49 -22.73
CA LEU A 404 -5.14 -1.66 -23.40
C LEU A 404 -5.79 -0.65 -24.36
N ASP A 405 -6.94 -1.00 -24.95
CA ASP A 405 -7.68 -0.08 -25.81
C ASP A 405 -8.33 1.04 -24.99
N LEU A 406 -8.90 0.74 -23.83
CA LEU A 406 -9.38 1.76 -22.89
C LEU A 406 -8.23 2.67 -22.43
N TYR A 407 -7.07 2.11 -22.11
CA TYR A 407 -5.90 2.89 -21.74
C TYR A 407 -5.47 3.84 -22.88
N ARG A 408 -5.34 3.34 -24.10
CA ARG A 408 -4.97 4.13 -25.28
C ARG A 408 -5.96 5.25 -25.58
N GLN A 409 -7.25 4.98 -25.36
CA GLN A 409 -8.31 5.94 -25.62
C GLN A 409 -8.28 7.11 -24.64
N TYR A 410 -7.96 6.88 -23.36
CA TYR A 410 -8.18 7.89 -22.33
C TYR A 410 -6.90 8.40 -21.65
N ALA A 411 -5.83 7.61 -21.57
CA ALA A 411 -4.68 7.95 -20.72
C ALA A 411 -4.01 9.29 -21.07
N ASP A 412 -3.86 9.56 -22.38
CA ASP A 412 -3.20 10.76 -22.90
C ASP A 412 -4.17 11.70 -23.62
N THR A 413 -5.49 11.40 -23.58
CA THR A 413 -6.52 12.23 -24.20
C THR A 413 -6.96 13.31 -23.21
N PRO A 414 -6.86 14.62 -23.52
CA PRO A 414 -7.40 15.67 -22.69
C PRO A 414 -8.90 15.49 -22.43
N GLY A 415 -9.32 15.79 -21.21
CA GLY A 415 -10.70 15.63 -20.80
C GLY A 415 -10.89 14.56 -19.73
N PHE A 416 -12.09 14.01 -19.64
CA PHE A 416 -12.50 13.02 -18.66
C PHE A 416 -13.18 11.84 -19.33
N PRO A 417 -12.90 10.57 -18.96
CA PRO A 417 -13.60 9.41 -19.51
C PRO A 417 -15.10 9.51 -19.26
N ASP A 418 -15.91 9.55 -20.32
CA ASP A 418 -17.36 9.78 -20.21
C ASP A 418 -18.11 8.48 -19.92
N ALA A 419 -18.44 8.25 -18.67
CA ALA A 419 -19.22 7.10 -18.22
C ALA A 419 -20.75 7.32 -18.28
N ARG A 420 -21.25 8.51 -18.68
CA ARG A 420 -22.69 8.81 -18.69
C ARG A 420 -23.52 7.86 -19.55
N PRO A 421 -23.13 7.52 -20.79
CA PRO A 421 -23.88 6.55 -21.58
C PRO A 421 -23.98 5.18 -20.92
N LEU A 422 -22.93 4.75 -20.22
CA LEU A 422 -22.92 3.51 -19.44
C LEU A 422 -23.87 3.61 -18.23
N LEU A 423 -23.83 4.72 -17.49
CA LEU A 423 -24.72 4.93 -16.33
C LEU A 423 -26.20 4.86 -16.75
N GLU A 424 -26.56 5.42 -17.90
CA GLU A 424 -27.91 5.32 -18.45
C GLU A 424 -28.32 3.86 -18.75
N GLN A 425 -27.40 3.08 -19.35
CA GLN A 425 -27.67 1.65 -19.63
C GLN A 425 -27.75 0.82 -18.35
N LEU A 426 -26.98 1.17 -17.32
CA LEU A 426 -27.05 0.58 -15.99
C LEU A 426 -28.33 0.97 -15.23
N GLY A 427 -29.13 1.93 -15.77
CA GLY A 427 -30.30 2.47 -15.12
C GLY A 427 -30.01 3.38 -13.94
N VAL A 428 -28.84 4.03 -13.94
CA VAL A 428 -28.45 5.01 -12.93
C VAL A 428 -28.73 6.41 -13.45
N ARG A 429 -29.70 7.09 -12.86
CA ARG A 429 -30.09 8.44 -13.24
C ARG A 429 -29.82 9.40 -12.08
N SER A 430 -28.96 10.39 -12.29
CA SER A 430 -28.71 11.44 -11.31
C SER A 430 -29.72 12.57 -11.44
N SER A 431 -30.17 13.10 -10.32
CA SER A 431 -30.81 14.39 -10.18
C SER A 431 -29.97 15.25 -9.24
N ARG A 432 -30.28 16.56 -9.14
CA ARG A 432 -29.48 17.50 -8.32
C ARG A 432 -29.23 17.09 -6.86
N GLN A 433 -30.00 16.13 -6.32
CA GLN A 433 -29.97 15.76 -4.90
C GLN A 433 -30.01 14.26 -4.62
N SER A 434 -30.19 13.41 -5.63
CA SER A 434 -30.33 11.96 -5.44
C SER A 434 -30.08 11.17 -6.71
N VAL A 435 -29.76 9.89 -6.55
CA VAL A 435 -29.67 8.92 -7.63
C VAL A 435 -30.92 8.06 -7.63
N ARG A 436 -31.50 7.83 -8.80
CA ARG A 436 -32.60 6.84 -9.00
C ARG A 436 -32.07 5.64 -9.74
N LEU A 437 -32.34 4.46 -9.21
CA LEU A 437 -31.97 3.19 -9.80
C LEU A 437 -33.18 2.53 -10.49
N SER A 438 -33.11 2.41 -11.83
CA SER A 438 -34.15 1.74 -12.61
C SER A 438 -33.80 0.28 -12.89
N ASN A 439 -34.71 -0.64 -12.66
CA ASN A 439 -34.52 -2.05 -13.00
C ASN A 439 -34.92 -2.39 -14.44
N ASP A 440 -35.54 -1.45 -15.17
CA ASP A 440 -35.96 -1.63 -16.56
C ASP A 440 -34.86 -1.34 -17.59
N ALA A 441 -33.70 -0.87 -17.13
CA ALA A 441 -32.57 -0.56 -17.99
C ALA A 441 -31.89 -1.84 -18.49
N PRO A 442 -31.33 -1.83 -19.72
CA PRO A 442 -30.76 -3.03 -20.35
C PRO A 442 -29.69 -3.73 -19.54
N LEU A 443 -28.86 -2.97 -18.82
CA LEU A 443 -27.73 -3.45 -18.01
C LEU A 443 -28.01 -3.30 -16.50
N ALA A 444 -29.26 -3.19 -16.06
CA ALA A 444 -29.62 -3.06 -14.65
C ALA A 444 -29.16 -4.27 -13.82
N TRP A 445 -29.03 -5.45 -14.42
CA TRP A 445 -28.52 -6.64 -13.76
C TRP A 445 -27.02 -6.46 -13.41
N ILE A 446 -26.20 -5.88 -14.31
CA ILE A 446 -24.78 -5.56 -14.04
C ILE A 446 -24.66 -4.60 -12.86
N ARG A 447 -25.51 -3.55 -12.84
CA ARG A 447 -25.53 -2.60 -11.72
C ARG A 447 -25.73 -3.30 -10.37
N ARG A 448 -26.66 -4.26 -10.31
CA ARG A 448 -26.91 -5.02 -9.09
C ARG A 448 -25.73 -5.92 -8.73
N ASP A 449 -25.17 -6.63 -9.70
CA ASP A 449 -24.05 -7.54 -9.48
C ASP A 449 -22.76 -6.83 -9.02
N LEU A 450 -22.57 -5.58 -9.44
CA LEU A 450 -21.41 -4.78 -9.02
C LEU A 450 -21.37 -4.57 -7.50
N VAL A 451 -22.52 -4.33 -6.88
CA VAL A 451 -22.61 -3.96 -5.45
C VAL A 451 -23.11 -5.11 -4.55
N ASN A 452 -23.50 -6.24 -5.15
CA ASN A 452 -23.90 -7.42 -4.39
C ASN A 452 -22.74 -8.42 -4.26
N VAL A 453 -22.73 -9.19 -3.19
CA VAL A 453 -21.81 -10.34 -3.06
C VAL A 453 -22.23 -11.39 -4.10
N PRO A 454 -21.32 -11.87 -4.97
CA PRO A 454 -21.62 -12.96 -5.89
C PRO A 454 -22.11 -14.20 -5.16
N ALA A 455 -23.23 -14.80 -5.65
CA ALA A 455 -23.94 -15.91 -4.98
C ALA A 455 -23.12 -17.21 -4.80
N ASP A 456 -22.04 -17.39 -5.57
CA ASP A 456 -21.26 -18.64 -5.58
C ASP A 456 -20.22 -18.76 -4.44
N ARG A 457 -20.18 -17.84 -3.48
CA ARG A 457 -19.15 -17.85 -2.42
C ARG A 457 -19.55 -18.65 -1.17
N ASP A 458 -20.81 -18.98 -1.00
CA ASP A 458 -21.29 -19.77 0.17
C ASP A 458 -20.97 -21.26 0.08
N THR A 459 -20.58 -21.80 -1.07
CA THR A 459 -20.33 -23.24 -1.26
C THR A 459 -18.86 -23.67 -1.06
N ALA A 460 -17.91 -22.76 -1.05
CA ALA A 460 -16.49 -23.09 -0.89
C ALA A 460 -16.03 -23.17 0.59
N ALA A 461 -16.83 -22.66 1.52
CA ALA A 461 -16.50 -22.63 2.95
C ALA A 461 -16.97 -23.90 3.72
N SER A 462 -17.70 -24.80 3.08
CA SER A 462 -18.30 -25.99 3.72
C SER A 462 -17.80 -27.34 3.19
N ALA A 463 -16.63 -27.42 2.57
CA ALA A 463 -15.97 -28.70 2.30
C ALA A 463 -15.16 -29.14 3.54
N PRO A 464 -15.51 -30.27 4.20
CA PRO A 464 -14.71 -30.80 5.30
C PRO A 464 -13.39 -31.34 4.77
N GLN A 465 -12.33 -31.13 5.54
CA GLN A 465 -10.99 -31.72 5.36
C GLN A 465 -11.01 -33.22 5.58
#